data_6517e0a62be127aed7922c3d8935305a
#
_entry.id   6517e0a62be127aed7922c3d8935305a
#
_cell.length_a   1.000
_cell.length_b   1.000
_cell.length_c   1.000
_cell.angle_alpha   90.00
_cell.angle_beta   90.00
_cell.angle_gamma   90.00
#
_symmetry.space_group_name_H-M   'P 1'
#
loop_
_entity.id
_entity.type
_entity.pdbx_description
1 polymer ?
#
loop_
_entity_poly.entity_id
_entity_poly.type
_entity_poly.pdbx_seq_one_letter_code
_entity_poly.pdbx_strand_id
1 'polypeptide(L)'
;MIDAVILVGGKGSRLGYLTKNTPKPLLKINDQIFLDALIAKLIKYNFNKIYLLCSFKKEQFFKLYNNKTIHNSKIICIDEGTSKGTGGALYKLKKIIKKDFLLINGDTYFD
;
A
#
# COMPACT_ATOMS: atom_id res chain seq x y z
N MET A 1 -15.10 -5.52 11.96
CA MET A 1 -14.32 -5.13 10.76
C MET A 1 -12.85 -5.43 10.96
N ILE A 2 -12.19 -5.92 9.93
CA ILE A 2 -10.75 -6.12 9.97
C ILE A 2 -10.06 -4.97 9.25
N ASP A 3 -8.76 -4.87 9.41
CA ASP A 3 -7.95 -3.91 8.68
C ASP A 3 -7.36 -4.56 7.43
N ALA A 4 -6.99 -3.76 6.46
CA ALA A 4 -6.27 -4.21 5.28
C ALA A 4 -4.85 -3.65 5.30
N VAL A 5 -3.91 -4.41 4.79
CA VAL A 5 -2.52 -3.99 4.65
C VAL A 5 -2.09 -4.20 3.21
N ILE A 6 -1.59 -3.15 2.58
CA ILE A 6 -1.12 -3.21 1.20
C ILE A 6 0.40 -3.05 1.20
N LEU A 7 1.10 -4.02 0.62
CA LEU A 7 2.55 -3.98 0.49
C LEU A 7 2.90 -3.16 -0.73
N VAL A 8 3.45 -1.95 -0.53
CA VAL A 8 3.78 -1.05 -1.63
C VAL A 8 5.28 -0.72 -1.70
N GLY A 9 6.10 -1.41 -0.91
CA GLY A 9 7.51 -1.07 -0.76
C GLY A 9 8.47 -1.59 -1.82
N GLY A 10 8.03 -2.43 -2.75
CA GLY A 10 8.90 -3.02 -3.76
C GLY A 10 9.39 -2.01 -4.78
N LYS A 11 10.56 -2.26 -5.35
CA LYS A 11 11.15 -1.36 -6.34
C LYS A 11 10.54 -1.49 -7.73
N GLY A 12 9.84 -2.59 -8.03
CA GLY A 12 9.24 -2.80 -9.33
C GLY A 12 10.25 -2.88 -10.46
N SER A 13 11.41 -3.51 -10.21
CA SER A 13 12.53 -3.50 -11.14
C SER A 13 12.21 -4.05 -12.53
N ARG A 14 11.17 -4.86 -12.66
CA ARG A 14 10.77 -5.42 -13.95
C ARG A 14 10.29 -4.38 -14.95
N LEU A 15 9.88 -3.22 -14.49
CA LEU A 15 9.37 -2.15 -15.36
C LEU A 15 10.47 -1.19 -15.81
N GLY A 16 11.72 -1.40 -15.34
CA GLY A 16 12.86 -0.60 -15.76
C GLY A 16 12.67 0.89 -15.50
N TYR A 17 12.78 1.69 -16.56
CA TYR A 17 12.76 3.14 -16.42
C TYR A 17 11.42 3.69 -15.90
N LEU A 18 10.33 2.97 -16.08
CA LEU A 18 9.02 3.45 -15.61
C LEU A 18 8.96 3.56 -14.10
N THR A 19 9.73 2.74 -13.38
CA THR A 19 9.72 2.75 -11.92
C THR A 19 10.95 3.39 -11.33
N LYS A 20 11.79 4.05 -12.13
CA LYS A 20 13.00 4.68 -11.64
C LYS A 20 12.69 5.77 -10.62
N ASN A 21 11.71 6.61 -10.92
CA ASN A 21 11.35 7.74 -10.09
C ASN A 21 9.95 7.61 -9.46
N THR A 22 9.16 6.65 -9.92
CA THR A 22 7.80 6.45 -9.45
C THR A 22 7.60 4.99 -9.09
N PRO A 23 7.21 4.70 -7.83
CA PRO A 23 6.90 3.32 -7.45
C PRO A 23 5.80 2.73 -8.31
N LYS A 24 5.90 1.42 -8.57
CA LYS A 24 4.92 0.73 -9.42
C LYS A 24 3.46 0.98 -9.02
N PRO A 25 3.09 0.91 -7.74
CA PRO A 25 1.69 1.18 -7.36
C PRO A 25 1.21 2.58 -7.68
N LEU A 26 2.12 3.53 -7.88
CA LEU A 26 1.75 4.92 -8.20
C LEU A 26 1.76 5.21 -9.69
N LEU A 27 2.06 4.22 -10.53
CA LEU A 27 1.99 4.40 -11.98
C LEU A 27 0.54 4.54 -12.42
N LYS A 28 0.33 5.37 -13.45
CA LYS A 28 -1.00 5.58 -14.00
C LYS A 28 -1.32 4.57 -15.08
N ILE A 29 -2.53 4.05 -15.04
CA ILE A 29 -3.08 3.19 -16.10
C ILE A 29 -4.42 3.83 -16.47
N ASN A 30 -4.56 4.22 -17.75
CA ASN A 30 -5.75 4.93 -18.24
C ASN A 30 -6.05 6.17 -17.39
N ASP A 31 -5.01 6.96 -17.11
CA ASP A 31 -5.10 8.22 -16.36
C ASP A 31 -5.49 8.07 -14.89
N GLN A 32 -5.48 6.84 -14.38
CA GLN A 32 -5.76 6.59 -12.97
C GLN A 32 -4.56 5.91 -12.33
N ILE A 33 -4.17 6.38 -11.13
CA ILE A 33 -3.11 5.74 -10.37
C ILE A 33 -3.56 4.34 -9.97
N PHE A 34 -2.70 3.34 -10.21
CA PHE A 34 -3.02 1.94 -9.93
C PHE A 34 -3.48 1.72 -8.49
N LEU A 35 -2.77 2.33 -7.53
CA LEU A 35 -3.11 2.18 -6.12
C LEU A 35 -4.49 2.79 -5.80
N ASP A 36 -4.85 3.89 -6.44
CA ASP A 36 -6.18 4.48 -6.27
C ASP A 36 -7.27 3.49 -6.68
N ALA A 37 -7.07 2.81 -7.79
CA ALA A 37 -8.05 1.82 -8.26
C ALA A 37 -8.15 0.64 -7.28
N LEU A 38 -7.02 0.20 -6.74
CA LEU A 38 -7.00 -0.89 -5.77
C LEU A 38 -7.73 -0.49 -4.49
N ILE A 39 -7.45 0.70 -3.98
CA ILE A 39 -8.11 1.21 -2.78
C ILE A 39 -9.61 1.35 -3.00
N ALA A 40 -10.02 1.83 -4.18
CA ALA A 40 -11.44 1.96 -4.50
C ALA A 40 -12.16 0.62 -4.43
N LYS A 41 -11.50 -0.46 -4.85
CA LYS A 41 -12.08 -1.80 -4.73
C LYS A 41 -12.16 -2.25 -3.27
N LEU A 42 -11.12 -1.98 -2.48
CA LEU A 42 -11.10 -2.39 -1.08
C LEU A 42 -12.16 -1.70 -0.24
N ILE A 43 -12.45 -0.46 -0.55
CA ILE A 43 -13.44 0.32 0.20
C ILE A 43 -14.81 -0.37 0.21
N LYS A 44 -15.13 -1.10 -0.84
CA LYS A 44 -16.40 -1.82 -0.93
C LYS A 44 -16.55 -2.89 0.14
N TYR A 45 -15.46 -3.33 0.76
CA TYR A 45 -15.48 -4.37 1.79
C TYR A 45 -15.49 -3.81 3.20
N ASN A 46 -15.58 -2.49 3.36
CA ASN A 46 -15.74 -1.82 4.66
C ASN A 46 -14.61 -2.08 5.64
N PHE A 47 -13.36 -1.94 5.17
CA PHE A 47 -12.23 -2.00 6.09
C PHE A 47 -12.21 -0.77 6.98
N ASN A 48 -11.86 -0.96 8.25
CA ASN A 48 -11.73 0.15 9.19
C ASN A 48 -10.52 1.02 8.87
N LYS A 49 -9.37 0.38 8.70
CA LYS A 49 -8.12 1.05 8.35
C LYS A 49 -7.45 0.32 7.21
N ILE A 50 -6.77 1.08 6.35
CA ILE A 50 -5.96 0.54 5.27
C ILE A 50 -4.54 1.03 5.50
N TYR A 51 -3.63 0.10 5.80
CA TYR A 51 -2.22 0.43 6.01
C TYR A 51 -1.46 0.25 4.71
N LEU A 52 -0.64 1.24 4.37
CA LEU A 52 0.29 1.13 3.24
C LEU A 52 1.69 0.94 3.83
N LEU A 53 2.28 -0.22 3.59
CA LEU A 53 3.61 -0.51 4.10
C LEU A 53 4.63 -0.05 3.06
N CYS A 54 5.32 1.06 3.35
CA CYS A 54 6.12 1.81 2.40
C CYS A 54 7.61 1.64 2.64
N SER A 55 8.38 1.65 1.55
CA SER A 55 9.83 1.60 1.59
C SER A 55 10.40 2.43 0.45
N PHE A 56 10.46 1.89 -0.78
CA PHE A 56 10.99 2.58 -1.95
C PHE A 56 10.15 3.81 -2.24
N LYS A 57 10.79 4.99 -2.26
CA LYS A 57 10.13 6.26 -2.54
C LYS A 57 8.94 6.51 -1.61
N LYS A 58 9.11 6.16 -0.33
CA LYS A 58 8.03 6.23 0.65
C LYS A 58 7.41 7.62 0.78
N GLU A 59 8.18 8.67 0.57
CA GLU A 59 7.69 10.05 0.69
C GLU A 59 6.55 10.34 -0.27
N GLN A 60 6.52 9.68 -1.43
CA GLN A 60 5.43 9.87 -2.39
C GLN A 60 4.12 9.28 -1.85
N PHE A 61 4.20 8.13 -1.17
CA PHE A 61 3.01 7.52 -0.57
C PHE A 61 2.51 8.34 0.61
N PHE A 62 3.42 8.80 1.46
CA PHE A 62 3.02 9.61 2.61
C PHE A 62 2.34 10.89 2.18
N LYS A 63 2.87 11.55 1.16
CA LYS A 63 2.29 12.80 0.65
C LYS A 63 0.89 12.59 0.10
N LEU A 64 0.68 11.51 -0.65
CA LEU A 64 -0.58 11.28 -1.35
C LEU A 64 -1.66 10.66 -0.47
N TYR A 65 -1.29 9.84 0.50
CA TYR A 65 -2.26 8.98 1.18
C TYR A 65 -2.28 9.07 2.69
N ASN A 66 -1.19 9.49 3.34
CA ASN A 66 -1.12 9.35 4.79
C ASN A 66 -2.19 10.18 5.50
N ASN A 67 -2.91 9.55 6.43
CA ASN A 67 -3.96 10.13 7.24
C ASN A 67 -5.19 10.61 6.46
N LYS A 68 -5.33 10.18 5.22
CA LYS A 68 -6.54 10.48 4.45
C LYS A 68 -7.63 9.48 4.77
N THR A 69 -8.86 9.94 4.77
CA THR A 69 -10.02 9.07 4.97
C THR A 69 -10.81 9.04 3.66
N ILE A 70 -11.01 7.83 3.13
CA ILE A 70 -11.80 7.62 1.93
C ILE A 70 -13.01 6.80 2.33
N HIS A 71 -14.19 7.37 2.18
CA HIS A 71 -15.42 6.84 2.77
C HIS A 71 -15.21 6.65 4.28
N ASN A 72 -15.31 5.48 4.81
CA ASN A 72 -15.13 5.26 6.24
C ASN A 72 -13.80 4.57 6.58
N SER A 73 -12.90 4.48 5.61
CA SER A 73 -11.60 3.82 5.81
C SER A 73 -10.50 4.85 5.91
N LYS A 74 -9.75 4.82 7.00
CA LYS A 74 -8.60 5.70 7.16
C LYS A 74 -7.36 5.03 6.60
N ILE A 75 -6.58 5.77 5.80
CA ILE A 75 -5.35 5.26 5.22
C ILE A 75 -4.18 5.74 6.08
N ILE A 76 -3.32 4.79 6.47
CA ILE A 76 -2.16 5.06 7.30
C ILE A 76 -0.93 4.50 6.61
N CYS A 77 0.05 5.37 6.31
CA CYS A 77 1.31 4.93 5.74
C CYS A 77 2.28 4.55 6.86
N ILE A 78 2.98 3.43 6.68
CA ILE A 78 3.96 2.94 7.62
C ILE A 78 5.28 2.79 6.89
N ASP A 79 6.35 3.36 7.47
CA ASP A 79 7.70 3.21 6.95
C ASP A 79 8.27 1.89 7.46
N GLU A 80 8.49 0.93 6.56
CA GLU A 80 9.06 -0.35 6.95
C GLU A 80 10.58 -0.32 7.13
N GLY A 81 11.20 0.82 6.86
CA GLY A 81 12.64 0.96 6.96
C GLY A 81 13.34 0.36 5.74
N THR A 82 14.41 -0.39 5.98
CA THR A 82 15.06 -1.11 4.88
C THR A 82 14.16 -2.25 4.43
N SER A 83 14.01 -2.40 3.12
CA SER A 83 13.19 -3.47 2.57
C SER A 83 13.86 -4.81 2.85
N LYS A 84 13.23 -5.63 3.66
CA LYS A 84 13.72 -6.97 4.01
C LYS A 84 12.79 -8.06 3.48
N GLY A 85 11.99 -7.70 2.51
CA GLY A 85 11.02 -8.61 1.94
C GLY A 85 9.79 -8.75 2.84
N THR A 86 8.94 -9.70 2.47
CA THR A 86 7.65 -9.88 3.12
C THR A 86 7.78 -10.24 4.60
N GLY A 87 8.77 -11.05 4.95
CA GLY A 87 8.95 -11.49 6.34
C GLY A 87 9.23 -10.33 7.29
N GLY A 88 10.11 -9.40 6.89
CA GLY A 88 10.42 -8.23 7.70
C GLY A 88 9.21 -7.30 7.83
N ALA A 89 8.45 -7.15 6.76
CA ALA A 89 7.24 -6.34 6.76
C ALA A 89 6.21 -6.91 7.73
N LEU A 90 5.99 -8.22 7.69
CA LEU A 90 5.03 -8.87 8.58
C LEU A 90 5.43 -8.74 10.05
N TYR A 91 6.72 -8.84 10.34
CA TYR A 91 7.20 -8.68 11.72
C TYR A 91 6.85 -7.29 12.26
N LYS A 92 7.08 -6.25 11.46
CA LYS A 92 6.76 -4.89 11.86
C LYS A 92 5.26 -4.68 12.05
N LEU A 93 4.46 -5.28 11.18
CA LEU A 93 3.01 -5.18 11.28
C LEU A 93 2.46 -5.81 12.55
N LYS A 94 3.01 -6.93 12.96
CA LYS A 94 2.54 -7.60 14.18
C LYS A 94 2.73 -6.75 15.42
N LYS A 95 3.69 -5.82 15.40
CA LYS A 95 3.87 -4.90 16.51
C LYS A 95 2.83 -3.79 16.52
N ILE A 96 2.26 -3.47 15.37
CA ILE A 96 1.34 -2.36 15.19
C ILE A 96 -0.12 -2.83 15.24
N ILE A 97 -0.40 -3.91 14.54
CA ILE A 97 -1.76 -4.45 14.43
C ILE A 97 -1.87 -5.69 15.30
N LYS A 98 -2.72 -5.61 16.33
CA LYS A 98 -2.87 -6.70 17.30
C LYS A 98 -3.97 -7.68 16.96
N LYS A 99 -4.64 -7.49 15.84
CA LYS A 99 -5.76 -8.33 15.40
C LYS A 99 -5.53 -8.82 13.99
N ASP A 100 -6.40 -9.69 13.50
CA ASP A 100 -6.30 -10.20 12.14
C ASP A 100 -6.45 -9.07 11.12
N PHE A 101 -5.76 -9.23 9.99
CA PHE A 101 -5.84 -8.26 8.88
C PHE A 101 -5.70 -8.98 7.56
N LEU A 102 -6.18 -8.35 6.49
CA LEU A 102 -6.01 -8.86 5.13
C LEU A 102 -4.73 -8.29 4.54
N LEU A 103 -3.85 -9.15 4.05
CA LEU A 103 -2.59 -8.74 3.44
C LEU A 103 -2.72 -8.78 1.92
N ILE A 104 -2.40 -7.68 1.26
CA ILE A 104 -2.52 -7.53 -0.19
C ILE A 104 -1.22 -7.01 -0.77
N ASN A 105 -0.79 -7.61 -1.88
CA ASN A 105 0.36 -7.11 -2.61
C ASN A 105 -0.08 -5.93 -3.48
N GLY A 106 0.61 -4.79 -3.35
CA GLY A 106 0.23 -3.55 -4.02
C GLY A 106 0.38 -3.55 -5.54
N ASP A 107 0.99 -4.57 -6.11
CA ASP A 107 1.07 -4.69 -7.56
C ASP A 107 0.03 -5.68 -8.13
N THR A 108 -0.89 -6.14 -7.29
CA THR A 108 -1.93 -7.08 -7.70
C THR A 108 -3.24 -6.33 -7.90
N TYR A 109 -3.85 -6.52 -9.06
CA TYR A 109 -5.15 -5.95 -9.34
C TYR A 109 -6.13 -7.09 -9.54
N PHE A 110 -7.19 -7.14 -8.73
CA PHE A 110 -8.20 -8.17 -8.83
C PHE A 110 -9.57 -7.53 -9.07
N ASP A 111 -10.36 -8.22 -9.81
CA ASP A 111 -11.71 -7.75 -10.15
C ASP A 111 -12.74 -8.07 -9.07
#